data_2264b6b893012e651757a4a2028ba25d
#
_entry.id   2264b6b893012e651757a4a2028ba25d
#
_cell.length_a   1.000
_cell.length_b   1.000
_cell.length_c   1.000
_cell.angle_alpha   90.00
_cell.angle_beta   90.00
_cell.angle_gamma   90.00
#
_symmetry.space_group_name_H-M   'P 1'
#
loop_
_entity.id
_entity.type
_entity.pdbx_description
1 polymer ?
#
loop_
_entity_poly.entity_id
_entity_poly.type
_entity_poly.pdbx_seq_one_letter_code
_entity_poly.pdbx_strand_id
1 'polypeptide(L)'
;MAHVATEYVCFIDSDIVVEHGTLTRLRREFLDPAVAVAGPRILGLPLSPAAGSVAHYEAARSSLDLGSGPGRVAPATRVSYLPSAVLMARVAALGGGFDETMHVAEDVDLVWRVVAGGWSVRYVPQCSVRHDHRVEAMAWLERKAFYGTGADQLARRHGDLVAPLRLDPLCATAVGALVAQRRWSVPVAVIAAGAHLGLMAARAPSPQQRLATGANLTAMTLVATGWQFAGAATRHHWPLAAIAALVSRRARRGIVVAALAEGIADYRRVRPDLDPATYLLLHRADDLAYGLGVWAGALRGRSIRALLPVWTRPWRRGQASPTKTPQKEKTHGTQVV
;
A
#
# COMPACT_ATOMS: atom_id res chain seq x y z
N MET A 1 -11.35 -22.29 -10.28
CA MET A 1 -11.06 -23.20 -9.14
C MET A 1 -11.68 -24.60 -9.31
N ALA A 2 -12.82 -24.78 -9.96
CA ALA A 2 -13.53 -26.08 -10.08
C ALA A 2 -12.71 -27.24 -10.69
N HIS A 3 -11.65 -26.97 -11.45
CA HIS A 3 -10.81 -27.99 -12.11
C HIS A 3 -9.46 -28.22 -11.41
N VAL A 4 -9.20 -27.59 -10.26
CA VAL A 4 -7.93 -27.76 -9.52
C VAL A 4 -8.08 -28.90 -8.53
N ALA A 5 -7.39 -30.01 -8.79
CA ALA A 5 -7.40 -31.22 -7.96
C ALA A 5 -6.17 -31.33 -7.02
N THR A 6 -5.26 -30.35 -7.08
CA THR A 6 -4.02 -30.34 -6.27
C THR A 6 -4.22 -29.55 -4.97
N GLU A 7 -3.38 -29.82 -3.97
CA GLU A 7 -3.39 -29.08 -2.70
C GLU A 7 -2.99 -27.60 -2.88
N TYR A 8 -2.11 -27.33 -3.83
CA TYR A 8 -1.61 -26.00 -4.14
C TYR A 8 -1.88 -25.63 -5.59
N VAL A 9 -2.09 -24.35 -5.84
CA VAL A 9 -2.16 -23.75 -7.18
C VAL A 9 -1.15 -22.61 -7.27
N CYS A 10 -0.55 -22.44 -8.44
CA CYS A 10 0.27 -21.27 -8.74
C CYS A 10 -0.33 -20.53 -9.93
N PHE A 11 -0.72 -19.29 -9.70
CA PHE A 11 -1.14 -18.35 -10.75
C PHE A 11 0.12 -17.68 -11.30
N ILE A 12 0.24 -17.59 -12.61
CA ILE A 12 1.39 -16.97 -13.29
C ILE A 12 0.84 -16.27 -14.54
N ASP A 13 1.09 -14.96 -14.64
CA ASP A 13 0.69 -14.19 -15.82
C ASP A 13 1.57 -14.56 -17.02
N SER A 14 1.03 -14.40 -18.22
CA SER A 14 1.69 -14.81 -19.48
C SER A 14 2.93 -13.99 -19.83
N ASP A 15 3.09 -12.81 -19.24
CA ASP A 15 4.22 -11.88 -19.40
C ASP A 15 5.27 -11.99 -18.28
N ILE A 16 5.26 -13.13 -17.56
CA ILE A 16 6.23 -13.45 -16.51
C ILE A 16 7.26 -14.45 -16.96
N VAL A 17 8.53 -14.16 -16.67
CA VAL A 17 9.64 -15.11 -16.75
C VAL A 17 9.98 -15.58 -15.33
N VAL A 18 9.71 -16.87 -15.07
CA VAL A 18 9.98 -17.50 -13.76
C VAL A 18 11.44 -17.96 -13.70
N GLU A 19 12.19 -17.45 -12.73
CA GLU A 19 13.58 -17.87 -12.51
C GLU A 19 13.65 -19.29 -11.90
N HIS A 20 14.72 -20.01 -12.21
CA HIS A 20 14.92 -21.38 -11.72
C HIS A 20 14.84 -21.45 -10.20
N GLY A 21 14.15 -22.47 -9.70
CA GLY A 21 13.99 -22.71 -8.25
C GLY A 21 12.95 -21.83 -7.53
N THR A 22 12.37 -20.83 -8.20
CA THR A 22 11.36 -19.93 -7.59
C THR A 22 10.16 -20.69 -7.04
N LEU A 23 9.55 -21.57 -7.82
CA LEU A 23 8.38 -22.34 -7.36
C LEU A 23 8.71 -23.28 -6.20
N THR A 24 9.89 -23.91 -6.24
CA THR A 24 10.39 -24.76 -5.15
C THR A 24 10.57 -23.94 -3.87
N ARG A 25 11.09 -22.72 -3.99
CA ARG A 25 11.27 -21.82 -2.85
C ARG A 25 9.91 -21.39 -2.27
N LEU A 26 8.97 -20.98 -3.10
CA LEU A 26 7.62 -20.59 -2.65
C LEU A 26 6.93 -21.77 -1.96
N ARG A 27 7.06 -23.00 -2.50
CA ARG A 27 6.44 -24.19 -1.90
C ARG A 27 6.94 -24.46 -0.48
N ARG A 28 8.18 -24.12 -0.15
CA ARG A 28 8.72 -24.30 1.21
C ARG A 28 8.00 -23.47 2.26
N GLU A 29 7.40 -22.35 1.88
CA GLU A 29 6.64 -21.51 2.81
C GLU A 29 5.39 -22.21 3.34
N PHE A 30 4.86 -23.19 2.60
CA PHE A 30 3.67 -23.97 2.97
C PHE A 30 3.97 -25.15 3.92
N LEU A 31 5.24 -25.34 4.32
CA LEU A 31 5.60 -26.22 5.45
C LEU A 31 5.01 -25.70 6.76
N ASP A 32 4.77 -24.39 6.86
CA ASP A 32 3.95 -23.80 7.91
C ASP A 32 2.46 -23.94 7.49
N PRO A 33 1.66 -24.74 8.23
CA PRO A 33 0.26 -24.98 7.89
C PRO A 33 -0.62 -23.73 7.98
N ALA A 34 -0.17 -22.69 8.66
CA ALA A 34 -0.87 -21.40 8.73
C ALA A 34 -0.72 -20.55 7.45
N VAL A 35 0.24 -20.88 6.57
CA VAL A 35 0.48 -20.15 5.34
C VAL A 35 -0.49 -20.59 4.26
N ALA A 36 -1.28 -19.65 3.77
CA ALA A 36 -2.22 -19.85 2.68
C ALA A 36 -1.73 -19.35 1.33
N VAL A 37 -0.94 -18.29 1.31
CA VAL A 37 -0.47 -17.64 0.07
C VAL A 37 0.97 -17.21 0.23
N ALA A 38 1.76 -17.39 -0.83
CA ALA A 38 3.13 -16.92 -0.93
C ALA A 38 3.39 -16.32 -2.33
N GLY A 39 4.10 -15.20 -2.39
CA GLY A 39 4.50 -14.56 -3.64
C GLY A 39 5.95 -14.10 -3.64
N PRO A 40 6.65 -14.18 -4.79
CA PRO A 40 8.03 -13.75 -4.96
C PRO A 40 8.13 -12.23 -5.13
N ARG A 41 9.35 -11.73 -5.23
CA ARG A 41 9.60 -10.38 -5.71
C ARG A 41 9.44 -10.32 -7.23
N ILE A 42 8.72 -9.32 -7.73
CA ILE A 42 8.48 -9.12 -9.16
C ILE A 42 9.33 -7.94 -9.62
N LEU A 43 10.30 -8.21 -10.47
CA LEU A 43 11.21 -7.22 -11.04
C LEU A 43 10.91 -7.05 -12.54
N GLY A 44 11.29 -5.92 -13.12
CA GLY A 44 11.25 -5.75 -14.57
C GLY A 44 12.28 -6.64 -15.28
N LEU A 45 12.05 -6.92 -16.55
CA LEU A 45 13.08 -7.47 -17.44
C LEU A 45 14.29 -6.51 -17.47
N PRO A 46 15.50 -7.04 -17.72
CA PRO A 46 16.68 -6.21 -17.92
C PRO A 46 16.46 -5.18 -19.02
N LEU A 47 16.82 -3.93 -18.75
CA LEU A 47 16.64 -2.85 -19.71
C LEU A 47 17.61 -3.00 -20.89
N SER A 48 17.09 -2.70 -22.09
CA SER A 48 17.93 -2.48 -23.27
C SER A 48 18.76 -1.19 -23.11
N PRO A 49 19.98 -1.11 -23.66
CA PRO A 49 20.75 0.15 -23.69
C PRO A 49 20.01 1.34 -24.35
N ALA A 50 19.02 1.07 -25.20
CA ALA A 50 18.18 2.09 -25.84
C ALA A 50 16.85 2.30 -25.10
N ALA A 51 16.70 1.83 -23.87
CA ALA A 51 15.47 1.97 -23.10
C ALA A 51 15.13 3.44 -22.83
N GLY A 52 13.85 3.80 -23.00
CA GLY A 52 13.38 5.16 -22.75
C GLY A 52 13.19 5.44 -21.24
N SER A 53 12.96 6.71 -20.92
CA SER A 53 12.82 7.18 -19.51
C SER A 53 11.71 6.47 -18.72
N VAL A 54 10.60 6.10 -19.38
CA VAL A 54 9.51 5.35 -18.74
C VAL A 54 9.98 3.96 -18.29
N ALA A 55 10.80 3.30 -19.12
CA ALA A 55 11.36 1.99 -18.77
C ALA A 55 12.28 2.07 -17.53
N HIS A 56 13.16 3.07 -17.49
CA HIS A 56 14.02 3.34 -16.33
C HIS A 56 13.20 3.70 -15.06
N TYR A 57 12.12 4.45 -15.22
CA TYR A 57 11.21 4.76 -14.12
C TYR A 57 10.51 3.51 -13.58
N GLU A 58 9.92 2.67 -14.46
CA GLU A 58 9.26 1.43 -14.05
C GLU A 58 10.24 0.41 -13.46
N ALA A 59 11.47 0.33 -13.96
CA ALA A 59 12.49 -0.53 -13.37
C ALA A 59 12.81 -0.15 -11.92
N ALA A 60 12.75 1.15 -11.60
CA ALA A 60 13.04 1.67 -10.27
C ALA A 60 11.80 1.76 -9.35
N ARG A 61 10.60 1.91 -9.93
CA ARG A 61 9.37 2.28 -9.22
C ARG A 61 8.14 1.48 -9.67
N SER A 62 8.35 0.24 -10.10
CA SER A 62 7.23 -0.64 -10.44
C SER A 62 6.25 -0.80 -9.26
N SER A 63 4.95 -0.74 -9.55
CA SER A 63 3.91 -1.06 -8.57
C SER A 63 3.90 -2.54 -8.17
N LEU A 64 4.56 -3.41 -8.93
CA LEU A 64 4.68 -4.84 -8.66
C LEU A 64 5.87 -5.17 -7.76
N ASP A 65 6.93 -4.32 -7.71
CA ASP A 65 8.06 -4.54 -6.81
C ASP A 65 7.76 -4.04 -5.40
N LEU A 66 7.52 -4.97 -4.49
CA LEU A 66 7.23 -4.69 -3.08
C LEU A 66 8.49 -4.52 -2.22
N GLY A 67 9.67 -4.47 -2.86
CA GLY A 67 10.98 -4.24 -2.24
C GLY A 67 11.71 -5.51 -1.81
N SER A 68 12.96 -5.35 -1.34
CA SER A 68 13.87 -6.47 -1.03
C SER A 68 13.68 -7.09 0.36
N GLY A 69 12.92 -6.45 1.24
CA GLY A 69 12.75 -6.95 2.61
C GLY A 69 11.59 -7.94 2.74
N PRO A 70 11.76 -9.08 3.42
CA PRO A 70 10.65 -9.98 3.71
C PRO A 70 9.66 -9.33 4.66
N GLY A 71 8.42 -9.82 4.69
CA GLY A 71 7.42 -9.28 5.59
C GLY A 71 6.12 -10.06 5.59
N ARG A 72 5.41 -9.93 6.71
CA ARG A 72 4.01 -10.33 6.77
C ARG A 72 3.20 -9.45 5.83
N VAL A 73 2.33 -10.07 5.06
CA VAL A 73 1.40 -9.37 4.18
C VAL A 73 0.07 -9.18 4.91
N ALA A 74 -0.34 -7.95 5.07
CA ALA A 74 -1.64 -7.61 5.66
C ALA A 74 -2.02 -6.16 5.31
N PRO A 75 -3.31 -5.80 5.33
CA PRO A 75 -3.73 -4.41 5.16
C PRO A 75 -3.00 -3.48 6.13
N ALA A 76 -2.65 -2.28 5.67
CA ALA A 76 -1.94 -1.26 6.44
C ALA A 76 -0.56 -1.66 6.98
N THR A 77 0.08 -2.69 6.42
CA THR A 77 1.49 -3.01 6.66
C THR A 77 2.35 -2.53 5.48
N ARG A 78 3.70 -2.68 5.61
CA ARG A 78 4.63 -2.33 4.53
C ARG A 78 4.33 -3.06 3.22
N VAL A 79 3.98 -4.33 3.30
CA VAL A 79 3.50 -5.14 2.18
C VAL A 79 2.02 -5.39 2.41
N SER A 80 1.17 -4.63 1.76
CA SER A 80 -0.27 -4.66 2.00
C SER A 80 -1.01 -5.75 1.23
N TYR A 81 -0.45 -6.24 0.15
CA TYR A 81 -1.00 -7.29 -0.71
C TYR A 81 0.13 -7.99 -1.48
N LEU A 82 -0.20 -9.02 -2.26
CA LEU A 82 0.68 -9.65 -3.25
C LEU A 82 0.01 -9.54 -4.63
N PRO A 83 0.74 -9.10 -5.67
CA PRO A 83 0.23 -9.09 -7.03
C PRO A 83 -0.06 -10.50 -7.54
N SER A 84 -1.15 -10.68 -8.29
CA SER A 84 -1.53 -11.95 -8.91
C SER A 84 -0.56 -12.43 -10.00
N ALA A 85 0.32 -11.55 -10.47
CA ALA A 85 1.28 -11.85 -11.52
C ALA A 85 2.12 -13.13 -11.26
N VAL A 86 2.50 -13.38 -9.99
CA VAL A 86 2.91 -14.72 -9.52
C VAL A 86 2.44 -14.92 -8.08
N LEU A 87 1.55 -15.88 -7.88
CA LEU A 87 0.97 -16.13 -6.58
C LEU A 87 0.74 -17.63 -6.38
N MET A 88 1.44 -18.24 -5.43
CA MET A 88 1.21 -19.63 -5.03
C MET A 88 0.28 -19.66 -3.84
N ALA A 89 -0.71 -20.54 -3.86
CA ALA A 89 -1.74 -20.58 -2.83
C ALA A 89 -2.17 -22.01 -2.47
N ARG A 90 -2.57 -22.19 -1.21
CA ARG A 90 -3.26 -23.39 -0.72
C ARG A 90 -4.74 -23.31 -1.16
N VAL A 91 -5.18 -24.25 -1.97
CA VAL A 91 -6.52 -24.26 -2.58
C VAL A 91 -7.64 -24.15 -1.53
N ALA A 92 -7.51 -24.87 -0.41
CA ALA A 92 -8.47 -24.84 0.68
C ALA A 92 -8.67 -23.45 1.34
N ALA A 93 -7.69 -22.55 1.21
CA ALA A 93 -7.74 -21.21 1.79
C ALA A 93 -8.32 -20.15 0.84
N LEU A 94 -8.46 -20.45 -0.45
CA LEU A 94 -8.89 -19.47 -1.45
C LEU A 94 -10.42 -19.25 -1.48
N GLY A 95 -11.20 -20.17 -0.89
CA GLY A 95 -12.65 -20.11 -1.01
C GLY A 95 -13.09 -20.16 -2.49
N GLY A 96 -13.82 -19.14 -2.94
CA GLY A 96 -14.23 -19.01 -4.34
C GLY A 96 -13.13 -18.58 -5.32
N GLY A 97 -11.91 -18.27 -4.87
CA GLY A 97 -10.84 -17.75 -5.71
C GLY A 97 -10.93 -16.23 -5.92
N PHE A 98 -10.47 -15.77 -7.08
CA PHE A 98 -10.63 -14.38 -7.49
C PHE A 98 -12.11 -14.06 -7.76
N ASP A 99 -12.50 -12.83 -7.48
CA ASP A 99 -13.84 -12.37 -7.81
C ASP A 99 -13.88 -11.91 -9.28
N GLU A 100 -14.57 -12.66 -10.11
CA GLU A 100 -14.65 -12.44 -11.57
C GLU A 100 -15.37 -11.13 -11.93
N THR A 101 -16.06 -10.49 -10.99
CA THR A 101 -16.68 -9.17 -11.19
C THR A 101 -15.70 -8.02 -11.01
N MET A 102 -14.49 -8.29 -10.48
CA MET A 102 -13.41 -7.33 -10.34
C MET A 102 -12.42 -7.47 -11.49
N HIS A 103 -12.29 -6.42 -12.29
CA HIS A 103 -11.32 -6.36 -13.38
C HIS A 103 -9.99 -5.72 -12.98
N VAL A 104 -9.91 -5.22 -11.74
CA VAL A 104 -8.72 -4.59 -11.15
C VAL A 104 -8.78 -4.70 -9.63
N ALA A 105 -7.63 -4.87 -9.00
CA ALA A 105 -7.44 -5.07 -7.56
C ALA A 105 -8.14 -6.34 -7.00
N GLU A 106 -8.42 -7.32 -7.85
CA GLU A 106 -8.93 -8.66 -7.50
C GLU A 106 -7.91 -9.43 -6.66
N ASP A 107 -6.62 -9.19 -6.88
CA ASP A 107 -5.51 -9.72 -6.10
C ASP A 107 -5.45 -9.13 -4.68
N VAL A 108 -5.65 -7.83 -4.55
CA VAL A 108 -5.74 -7.16 -3.25
C VAL A 108 -6.93 -7.71 -2.46
N ASP A 109 -8.11 -7.83 -3.11
CA ASP A 109 -9.32 -8.38 -2.51
C ASP A 109 -9.09 -9.81 -2.01
N LEU A 110 -8.53 -10.68 -2.87
CA LEU A 110 -8.24 -12.07 -2.52
C LEU A 110 -7.32 -12.17 -1.30
N VAL A 111 -6.19 -11.45 -1.33
CA VAL A 111 -5.21 -11.46 -0.25
C VAL A 111 -5.83 -10.97 1.06
N TRP A 112 -6.63 -9.90 1.02
CA TRP A 112 -7.26 -9.37 2.22
C TRP A 112 -8.36 -10.28 2.76
N ARG A 113 -9.12 -10.98 1.91
CA ARG A 113 -10.08 -12.02 2.35
C ARG A 113 -9.37 -13.19 3.03
N VAL A 114 -8.27 -13.66 2.47
CA VAL A 114 -7.45 -14.73 3.05
C VAL A 114 -6.90 -14.31 4.43
N VAL A 115 -6.36 -13.11 4.54
CA VAL A 115 -5.89 -12.57 5.83
C VAL A 115 -7.04 -12.41 6.84
N ALA A 116 -8.21 -11.92 6.41
CA ALA A 116 -9.39 -11.78 7.26
C ALA A 116 -9.92 -13.15 7.73
N GLY A 117 -9.73 -14.20 6.94
CA GLY A 117 -10.01 -15.59 7.29
C GLY A 117 -9.06 -16.20 8.33
N GLY A 118 -8.05 -15.44 8.78
CA GLY A 118 -7.08 -15.88 9.78
C GLY A 118 -5.84 -16.56 9.23
N TRP A 119 -5.69 -16.65 7.92
CA TRP A 119 -4.54 -17.24 7.28
C TRP A 119 -3.34 -16.29 7.21
N SER A 120 -2.15 -16.85 7.12
CA SER A 120 -0.92 -16.11 6.89
C SER A 120 -0.63 -16.00 5.40
N VAL A 121 -0.21 -14.80 4.98
CA VAL A 121 0.28 -14.52 3.62
C VAL A 121 1.72 -14.06 3.72
N ARG A 122 2.61 -14.61 2.87
CA ARG A 122 4.05 -14.35 2.92
C ARG A 122 4.58 -13.74 1.63
N TYR A 123 5.35 -12.69 1.78
CA TYR A 123 6.19 -12.13 0.74
C TYR A 123 7.59 -12.71 0.85
N VAL A 124 8.09 -13.31 -0.23
CA VAL A 124 9.36 -14.07 -0.29
C VAL A 124 10.32 -13.40 -1.27
N PRO A 125 10.95 -12.26 -0.91
CA PRO A 125 11.83 -11.53 -1.82
C PRO A 125 13.17 -12.22 -2.09
N GLN A 126 13.46 -13.34 -1.43
CA GLN A 126 14.62 -14.17 -1.66
C GLN A 126 14.57 -14.96 -2.98
N CYS A 127 13.42 -15.02 -3.60
CA CYS A 127 13.25 -15.46 -4.98
C CYS A 127 12.53 -14.38 -5.77
N SER A 128 12.85 -14.29 -7.05
CA SER A 128 12.30 -13.28 -7.95
C SER A 128 11.80 -13.87 -9.26
N VAL A 129 10.98 -13.10 -9.91
CA VAL A 129 10.51 -13.33 -11.27
C VAL A 129 10.67 -12.05 -12.05
N ARG A 130 10.65 -12.13 -13.38
CA ARG A 130 10.76 -10.98 -14.27
C ARG A 130 9.45 -10.76 -15.00
N HIS A 131 9.04 -9.52 -15.04
CA HIS A 131 7.81 -9.07 -15.71
C HIS A 131 8.16 -8.16 -16.88
N ASP A 132 7.49 -8.34 -18.00
CA ASP A 132 7.61 -7.45 -19.16
C ASP A 132 6.75 -6.20 -18.91
N HIS A 133 7.41 -5.10 -18.54
CA HIS A 133 6.73 -3.86 -18.23
C HIS A 133 6.29 -3.12 -19.50
N ARG A 134 5.12 -2.49 -19.46
CA ARG A 134 4.70 -1.56 -20.50
C ARG A 134 5.52 -0.29 -20.39
N VAL A 135 6.30 -0.01 -21.42
CA VAL A 135 7.25 1.12 -21.46
C VAL A 135 6.83 2.23 -22.44
N GLU A 136 5.76 2.01 -23.20
CA GLU A 136 5.14 3.06 -24.01
C GLU A 136 4.36 4.01 -23.09
N ALA A 137 4.58 5.33 -23.24
CA ALA A 137 4.15 6.33 -22.26
C ALA A 137 2.62 6.39 -22.08
N MET A 138 1.85 6.33 -23.16
CA MET A 138 0.37 6.38 -23.05
C MET A 138 -0.19 5.10 -22.44
N ALA A 139 0.27 3.93 -22.90
CA ALA A 139 -0.15 2.65 -22.35
C ALA A 139 0.23 2.50 -20.86
N TRP A 140 1.37 3.07 -20.46
CA TRP A 140 1.78 3.15 -19.06
C TRP A 140 0.85 4.03 -18.23
N LEU A 141 0.52 5.25 -18.67
CA LEU A 141 -0.42 6.15 -17.97
C LEU A 141 -1.83 5.56 -17.88
N GLU A 142 -2.31 4.96 -18.97
CA GLU A 142 -3.61 4.27 -19.00
C GLU A 142 -3.66 3.13 -17.97
N ARG A 143 -2.57 2.35 -17.86
CA ARG A 143 -2.47 1.29 -16.85
C ARG A 143 -2.48 1.85 -15.43
N LYS A 144 -1.77 2.96 -15.15
CA LYS A 144 -1.80 3.61 -13.82
C LYS A 144 -3.21 4.12 -13.51
N ALA A 145 -3.87 4.74 -14.46
CA ALA A 145 -5.27 5.17 -14.30
C ALA A 145 -6.21 3.98 -14.08
N PHE A 146 -6.05 2.91 -14.83
CA PHE A 146 -6.83 1.68 -14.65
C PHE A 146 -6.69 1.12 -13.24
N TYR A 147 -5.47 1.03 -12.70
CA TYR A 147 -5.25 0.59 -11.32
C TYR A 147 -5.96 1.47 -10.29
N GLY A 148 -6.01 2.78 -10.52
CA GLY A 148 -6.74 3.70 -9.66
C GLY A 148 -8.24 3.40 -9.56
N THR A 149 -8.86 2.90 -10.64
CA THR A 149 -10.32 2.63 -10.65
C THR A 149 -10.74 1.55 -9.65
N GLY A 150 -9.84 0.64 -9.28
CA GLY A 150 -10.12 -0.42 -8.31
C GLY A 150 -10.35 0.06 -6.88
N ALA A 151 -9.90 1.27 -6.55
CA ALA A 151 -10.02 1.80 -5.19
C ALA A 151 -11.48 1.88 -4.69
N ASP A 152 -12.44 2.21 -5.54
CA ASP A 152 -13.87 2.26 -5.16
C ASP A 152 -14.41 0.88 -4.81
N GLN A 153 -14.14 -0.14 -5.64
CA GLN A 153 -14.60 -1.51 -5.39
C GLN A 153 -13.99 -2.07 -4.10
N LEU A 154 -12.69 -1.85 -3.88
CA LEU A 154 -12.02 -2.23 -2.63
C LEU A 154 -12.61 -1.51 -1.42
N ALA A 155 -12.90 -0.20 -1.52
CA ALA A 155 -13.47 0.57 -0.42
C ALA A 155 -14.88 0.11 -0.04
N ARG A 156 -15.67 -0.39 -1.00
CA ARG A 156 -16.98 -0.99 -0.74
C ARG A 156 -16.89 -2.30 0.04
N ARG A 157 -15.87 -3.12 -0.24
CA ARG A 157 -15.67 -4.43 0.35
C ARG A 157 -14.93 -4.38 1.68
N HIS A 158 -13.88 -3.57 1.72
CA HIS A 158 -12.92 -3.53 2.83
C HIS A 158 -12.96 -2.23 3.64
N GLY A 159 -13.85 -1.30 3.29
CA GLY A 159 -14.09 -0.07 4.05
C GLY A 159 -12.82 0.75 4.27
N ASP A 160 -12.57 1.07 5.52
CA ASP A 160 -11.47 1.94 5.97
C ASP A 160 -10.05 1.42 5.64
N LEU A 161 -9.91 0.17 5.22
CA LEU A 161 -8.59 -0.38 4.85
C LEU A 161 -8.01 0.30 3.61
N VAL A 162 -8.84 0.87 2.74
CA VAL A 162 -8.45 1.52 1.49
C VAL A 162 -8.18 3.03 1.66
N ALA A 163 -8.44 3.60 2.83
CA ALA A 163 -8.32 5.03 3.06
C ALA A 163 -6.93 5.58 2.68
N PRO A 164 -6.86 6.65 1.87
CA PRO A 164 -5.60 7.26 1.43
C PRO A 164 -4.86 7.97 2.56
N LEU A 165 -5.57 8.34 3.61
CA LEU A 165 -5.06 9.04 4.78
C LEU A 165 -5.51 8.32 6.06
N ARG A 166 -4.55 7.93 6.89
CA ARG A 166 -4.77 7.39 8.24
C ARG A 166 -4.16 8.34 9.24
N LEU A 167 -4.99 9.17 9.85
CA LEU A 167 -4.57 10.36 10.56
C LEU A 167 -4.75 10.20 12.08
N ASP A 168 -3.69 10.43 12.84
CA ASP A 168 -3.82 10.77 14.25
C ASP A 168 -4.35 12.22 14.37
N PRO A 169 -5.41 12.47 15.17
CA PRO A 169 -6.04 13.78 15.24
C PRO A 169 -5.09 14.92 15.64
N LEU A 170 -4.19 14.68 16.60
CA LEU A 170 -3.26 15.70 17.07
C LEU A 170 -2.17 15.98 16.05
N CYS A 171 -1.57 14.95 15.46
CA CYS A 171 -0.57 15.12 14.42
C CYS A 171 -1.17 15.72 13.15
N ALA A 172 -2.41 15.35 12.77
CA ALA A 172 -3.13 15.97 11.68
C ALA A 172 -3.42 17.46 11.93
N THR A 173 -3.80 17.81 13.17
CA THR A 173 -3.96 19.21 13.58
C THR A 173 -2.65 19.97 13.48
N ALA A 174 -1.54 19.41 13.94
CA ALA A 174 -0.23 20.04 13.86
C ALA A 174 0.20 20.31 12.42
N VAL A 175 0.12 19.29 11.55
CA VAL A 175 0.51 19.41 10.13
C VAL A 175 -0.47 20.33 9.40
N GLY A 176 -1.78 20.20 9.61
CA GLY A 176 -2.81 21.04 9.00
C GLY A 176 -2.65 22.51 9.38
N ALA A 177 -2.30 22.81 10.64
CA ALA A 177 -1.98 24.16 11.08
C ALA A 177 -0.81 24.75 10.31
N LEU A 178 0.29 24.00 10.13
CA LEU A 178 1.46 24.45 9.36
C LEU A 178 1.11 24.68 7.89
N VAL A 179 0.28 23.80 7.29
CA VAL A 179 -0.21 23.96 5.91
C VAL A 179 -1.07 25.23 5.75
N ALA A 180 -1.80 25.64 6.78
CA ALA A 180 -2.61 26.87 6.76
C ALA A 180 -1.78 28.17 6.64
N GLN A 181 -0.49 28.16 6.99
CA GLN A 181 0.45 29.29 6.86
C GLN A 181 -0.12 30.61 7.44
N ARG A 182 -0.65 30.55 8.66
CA ARG A 182 -1.21 31.68 9.39
C ARG A 182 -0.34 32.01 10.60
N ARG A 183 -0.50 33.22 11.18
CA ARG A 183 0.23 33.65 12.40
C ARG A 183 0.05 32.70 13.60
N TRP A 184 -1.06 31.97 13.66
CA TRP A 184 -1.38 30.99 14.70
C TRP A 184 -0.88 29.57 14.38
N SER A 185 -0.35 29.32 13.17
CA SER A 185 0.03 27.97 12.73
C SER A 185 1.07 27.32 13.62
N VAL A 186 2.14 28.04 13.94
CA VAL A 186 3.24 27.50 14.76
C VAL A 186 2.79 27.23 16.21
N PRO A 187 2.14 28.17 16.92
CA PRO A 187 1.61 27.88 18.25
C PRO A 187 0.68 26.68 18.30
N VAL A 188 -0.27 26.55 17.37
CA VAL A 188 -1.19 25.41 17.31
C VAL A 188 -0.46 24.09 17.03
N ALA A 189 0.51 24.11 16.10
CA ALA A 189 1.31 22.93 15.78
C ALA A 189 2.12 22.46 16.99
N VAL A 190 2.75 23.38 17.73
CA VAL A 190 3.53 23.07 18.93
C VAL A 190 2.63 22.50 20.04
N ILE A 191 1.48 23.11 20.29
CA ILE A 191 0.52 22.63 21.31
C ILE A 191 0.04 21.22 20.95
N ALA A 192 -0.38 20.99 19.70
CA ALA A 192 -0.88 19.68 19.26
C ALA A 192 0.20 18.59 19.30
N ALA A 193 1.43 18.90 18.84
CA ALA A 193 2.57 17.99 18.93
C ALA A 193 2.96 17.69 20.38
N GLY A 194 2.97 18.72 21.26
CA GLY A 194 3.22 18.56 22.69
C GLY A 194 2.17 17.68 23.39
N ALA A 195 0.90 17.86 23.04
CA ALA A 195 -0.18 17.01 23.55
C ALA A 195 0.00 15.55 23.10
N HIS A 196 0.33 15.31 21.83
CA HIS A 196 0.62 13.97 21.33
C HIS A 196 1.83 13.36 22.02
N LEU A 197 2.92 14.13 22.22
CA LEU A 197 4.11 13.69 22.95
C LEU A 197 3.74 13.27 24.37
N GLY A 198 2.98 14.09 25.10
CA GLY A 198 2.52 13.74 26.46
C GLY A 198 1.72 12.44 26.52
N LEU A 199 0.79 12.25 25.54
CA LEU A 199 0.03 11.01 25.43
C LEU A 199 0.90 9.79 25.14
N MET A 200 1.89 9.90 24.27
CA MET A 200 2.81 8.81 23.94
C MET A 200 3.78 8.52 25.10
N ALA A 201 4.30 9.55 25.74
CA ALA A 201 5.14 9.42 26.92
C ALA A 201 4.41 8.71 28.07
N ALA A 202 3.15 9.05 28.35
CA ALA A 202 2.35 8.40 29.38
C ALA A 202 2.11 6.90 29.13
N ARG A 203 2.26 6.43 27.90
CA ARG A 203 2.10 5.03 27.50
C ARG A 203 3.39 4.22 27.46
N ALA A 204 4.54 4.88 27.60
CA ALA A 204 5.83 4.19 27.57
C ALA A 204 5.94 3.21 28.75
N PRO A 205 6.48 2.00 28.53
CA PRO A 205 6.55 0.95 29.55
C PRO A 205 7.52 1.30 30.70
N SER A 206 8.57 2.09 30.41
CA SER A 206 9.59 2.49 31.39
C SER A 206 9.53 3.97 31.71
N PRO A 207 9.46 4.37 32.99
CA PRO A 207 9.49 5.77 33.40
C PRO A 207 10.73 6.54 32.91
N GLN A 208 11.90 5.87 32.89
CA GLN A 208 13.17 6.46 32.47
C GLN A 208 13.22 6.80 30.98
N GLN A 209 12.43 6.08 30.17
CA GLN A 209 12.40 6.21 28.72
C GLN A 209 11.18 7.00 28.21
N ARG A 210 10.28 7.44 29.09
CA ARG A 210 8.99 8.06 28.71
C ARG A 210 9.16 9.20 27.73
N LEU A 211 10.04 10.16 28.04
CA LEU A 211 10.21 11.35 27.19
C LEU A 211 10.82 10.98 25.84
N ALA A 212 11.87 10.16 25.82
CA ALA A 212 12.53 9.74 24.58
C ALA A 212 11.59 8.92 23.68
N THR A 213 10.84 7.97 24.26
CA THR A 213 9.86 7.19 23.52
C THR A 213 8.72 8.06 23.00
N GLY A 214 8.19 8.97 23.83
CA GLY A 214 7.15 9.91 23.43
C GLY A 214 7.60 10.82 22.30
N ALA A 215 8.82 11.37 22.41
CA ALA A 215 9.39 12.24 21.37
C ALA A 215 9.61 11.48 20.04
N ASN A 216 10.18 10.29 20.09
CA ASN A 216 10.43 9.47 18.91
C ASN A 216 9.12 9.08 18.20
N LEU A 217 8.13 8.57 18.94
CA LEU A 217 6.82 8.21 18.37
C LEU A 217 6.10 9.43 17.79
N THR A 218 6.18 10.58 18.46
CA THR A 218 5.58 11.82 17.95
C THR A 218 6.25 12.28 16.68
N ALA A 219 7.58 12.29 16.64
CA ALA A 219 8.34 12.67 15.44
C ALA A 219 8.01 11.75 14.26
N MET A 220 8.00 10.42 14.48
CA MET A 220 7.63 9.44 13.46
C MET A 220 6.18 9.66 12.95
N THR A 221 5.23 9.92 13.85
CA THR A 221 3.83 10.14 13.48
C THR A 221 3.65 11.45 12.72
N LEU A 222 4.33 12.52 13.12
CA LEU A 222 4.31 13.81 12.41
C LEU A 222 4.89 13.68 11.00
N VAL A 223 6.04 13.02 10.86
CA VAL A 223 6.67 12.77 9.55
C VAL A 223 5.74 11.92 8.67
N ALA A 224 5.20 10.83 9.21
CA ALA A 224 4.26 9.99 8.49
C ALA A 224 2.99 10.75 8.07
N THR A 225 2.47 11.62 8.95
CA THR A 225 1.30 12.48 8.64
C THR A 225 1.64 13.47 7.53
N GLY A 226 2.77 14.17 7.62
CA GLY A 226 3.22 15.08 6.58
C GLY A 226 3.39 14.40 5.22
N TRP A 227 3.97 13.20 5.23
CA TRP A 227 4.13 12.37 4.03
C TRP A 227 2.78 11.96 3.41
N GLN A 228 1.83 11.52 4.25
CA GLN A 228 0.49 11.20 3.81
C GLN A 228 -0.23 12.41 3.22
N PHE A 229 -0.11 13.60 3.82
CA PHE A 229 -0.68 14.84 3.28
C PHE A 229 -0.08 15.19 1.92
N ALA A 230 1.24 15.07 1.77
CA ALA A 230 1.91 15.34 0.49
C ALA A 230 1.43 14.35 -0.59
N GLY A 231 1.49 13.05 -0.32
CA GLY A 231 1.03 12.03 -1.26
C GLY A 231 -0.47 12.12 -1.57
N ALA A 232 -1.31 12.45 -0.59
CA ALA A 232 -2.72 12.66 -0.83
C ALA A 232 -2.97 13.88 -1.75
N ALA A 233 -2.27 14.98 -1.54
CA ALA A 233 -2.41 16.20 -2.35
C ALA A 233 -1.96 16.00 -3.80
N THR A 234 -0.91 15.19 -4.03
CA THR A 234 -0.35 14.97 -5.38
C THR A 234 -1.00 13.81 -6.13
N ARG A 235 -1.53 12.82 -5.41
CA ARG A 235 -2.02 11.57 -5.99
C ARG A 235 -3.55 11.41 -5.89
N HIS A 236 -4.10 11.38 -4.68
CA HIS A 236 -5.53 11.07 -4.48
C HIS A 236 -6.45 12.29 -4.61
N HIS A 237 -6.01 13.44 -4.12
CA HIS A 237 -6.81 14.67 -4.07
C HIS A 237 -6.27 15.77 -4.98
N TRP A 238 -5.43 15.44 -5.96
CA TRP A 238 -4.83 16.43 -6.84
C TRP A 238 -5.85 17.34 -7.57
N PRO A 239 -7.09 16.89 -7.93
CA PRO A 239 -8.03 17.82 -8.54
C PRO A 239 -8.45 18.94 -7.58
N LEU A 240 -8.66 18.61 -6.29
CA LEU A 240 -8.95 19.60 -5.26
C LEU A 240 -7.72 20.46 -4.94
N ALA A 241 -6.55 19.86 -4.91
CA ALA A 241 -5.29 20.59 -4.71
C ALA A 241 -5.03 21.57 -5.87
N ALA A 242 -5.31 21.19 -7.11
CA ALA A 242 -5.21 22.06 -8.28
C ALA A 242 -6.15 23.27 -8.15
N ILE A 243 -7.41 23.05 -7.82
CA ILE A 243 -8.37 24.14 -7.57
C ILE A 243 -7.87 25.05 -6.46
N ALA A 244 -7.42 24.52 -5.33
CA ALA A 244 -6.87 25.29 -4.22
C ALA A 244 -5.65 26.11 -4.64
N ALA A 245 -4.78 25.56 -5.50
CA ALA A 245 -3.59 26.24 -6.02
C ALA A 245 -3.93 27.41 -6.96
N LEU A 246 -5.03 27.30 -7.72
CA LEU A 246 -5.51 28.38 -8.59
C LEU A 246 -6.02 29.57 -7.78
N VAL A 247 -6.78 29.32 -6.71
CA VAL A 247 -7.44 30.39 -5.92
C VAL A 247 -6.59 30.92 -4.76
N SER A 248 -5.52 30.22 -4.35
CA SER A 248 -4.72 30.60 -3.18
C SER A 248 -3.21 30.49 -3.41
N ARG A 249 -2.50 31.62 -3.32
CA ARG A 249 -1.02 31.64 -3.36
C ARG A 249 -0.39 30.79 -2.26
N ARG A 250 -1.02 30.73 -1.06
CA ARG A 250 -0.53 29.89 0.04
C ARG A 250 -0.70 28.40 -0.27
N ALA A 251 -1.86 28.00 -0.75
CA ALA A 251 -2.10 26.61 -1.16
C ALA A 251 -1.11 26.20 -2.26
N ARG A 252 -0.94 27.04 -3.27
CA ARG A 252 0.02 26.78 -4.36
C ARG A 252 1.45 26.56 -3.84
N ARG A 253 1.93 27.44 -2.96
CA ARG A 253 3.26 27.27 -2.34
C ARG A 253 3.34 25.96 -1.55
N GLY A 254 2.36 25.67 -0.71
CA GLY A 254 2.31 24.44 0.09
C GLY A 254 2.31 23.16 -0.78
N ILE A 255 1.50 23.14 -1.83
CA ILE A 255 1.42 22.00 -2.75
C ILE A 255 2.74 21.82 -3.52
N VAL A 256 3.35 22.90 -4.02
CA VAL A 256 4.64 22.82 -4.72
C VAL A 256 5.73 22.32 -3.77
N VAL A 257 5.81 22.85 -2.55
CA VAL A 257 6.79 22.40 -1.56
C VAL A 257 6.57 20.92 -1.21
N ALA A 258 5.32 20.51 -0.98
CA ALA A 258 4.98 19.12 -0.68
C ALA A 258 5.36 18.19 -1.83
N ALA A 259 5.02 18.56 -3.08
CA ALA A 259 5.33 17.77 -4.27
C ALA A 259 6.83 17.62 -4.51
N LEU A 260 7.59 18.70 -4.32
CA LEU A 260 9.05 18.67 -4.46
C LEU A 260 9.71 17.89 -3.33
N ALA A 261 9.33 18.14 -2.09
CA ALA A 261 9.92 17.47 -0.91
C ALA A 261 9.67 15.95 -0.96
N GLU A 262 8.44 15.54 -1.28
CA GLU A 262 8.08 14.14 -1.42
C GLU A 262 8.82 13.50 -2.59
N GLY A 263 8.79 14.09 -3.78
CA GLY A 263 9.44 13.53 -4.95
C GLY A 263 10.98 13.46 -4.81
N ILE A 264 11.63 14.47 -4.22
CA ILE A 264 13.09 14.45 -3.97
C ILE A 264 13.45 13.37 -2.94
N ALA A 265 12.66 13.22 -1.88
CA ALA A 265 12.90 12.19 -0.88
C ALA A 265 12.70 10.79 -1.48
N ASP A 266 11.68 10.60 -2.34
CA ASP A 266 11.46 9.35 -3.05
C ASP A 266 12.60 9.05 -4.03
N TYR A 267 13.04 10.03 -4.82
CA TYR A 267 14.20 9.91 -5.71
C TYR A 267 15.46 9.44 -4.96
N ARG A 268 15.76 10.06 -3.81
CA ARG A 268 16.90 9.68 -2.98
C ARG A 268 16.79 8.28 -2.39
N ARG A 269 15.58 7.84 -2.09
CA ARG A 269 15.29 6.52 -1.56
C ARG A 269 15.43 5.43 -2.62
N VAL A 270 14.84 5.66 -3.78
CA VAL A 270 14.78 4.70 -4.89
C VAL A 270 16.09 4.63 -5.65
N ARG A 271 16.79 5.77 -5.79
CA ARG A 271 18.06 5.92 -6.55
C ARG A 271 17.94 5.38 -7.96
N PRO A 272 16.99 5.91 -8.77
CA PRO A 272 16.77 5.45 -10.13
C PRO A 272 17.95 5.83 -11.03
N ASP A 273 18.12 5.08 -12.11
CA ASP A 273 19.02 5.44 -13.20
C ASP A 273 18.32 6.46 -14.14
N LEU A 274 18.04 7.63 -13.59
CA LEU A 274 17.41 8.78 -14.24
C LEU A 274 17.89 10.07 -13.61
N ASP A 275 17.94 11.13 -14.39
CA ASP A 275 18.14 12.46 -13.82
C ASP A 275 16.95 12.89 -12.94
N PRO A 276 17.19 13.76 -11.92
CA PRO A 276 16.15 14.14 -10.97
C PRO A 276 14.92 14.80 -11.60
N ALA A 277 15.10 15.62 -12.65
CA ALA A 277 14.00 16.35 -13.28
C ALA A 277 13.08 15.39 -14.02
N THR A 278 13.64 14.51 -14.84
CA THR A 278 12.90 13.47 -15.56
C THR A 278 12.17 12.53 -14.59
N TYR A 279 12.84 12.11 -13.50
CA TYR A 279 12.21 11.29 -12.49
C TYR A 279 11.01 11.99 -11.84
N LEU A 280 11.16 13.24 -11.41
CA LEU A 280 10.08 14.00 -10.78
C LEU A 280 8.89 14.20 -11.71
N LEU A 281 9.13 14.45 -13.00
CA LEU A 281 8.05 14.56 -13.99
C LEU A 281 7.28 13.26 -14.14
N LEU A 282 7.97 12.13 -14.31
CA LEU A 282 7.34 10.81 -14.44
C LEU A 282 6.62 10.41 -13.13
N HIS A 283 7.20 10.72 -11.98
CA HIS A 283 6.59 10.47 -10.69
C HIS A 283 5.28 11.25 -10.50
N ARG A 284 5.24 12.50 -10.93
CA ARG A 284 3.98 13.28 -10.94
C ARG A 284 2.99 12.78 -11.98
N ALA A 285 3.45 12.36 -13.16
CA ALA A 285 2.57 11.77 -14.18
C ALA A 285 1.91 10.46 -13.68
N ASP A 286 2.67 9.58 -13.01
CA ASP A 286 2.14 8.37 -12.34
C ASP A 286 1.06 8.74 -11.31
N ASP A 287 1.35 9.69 -10.41
CA ASP A 287 0.41 10.13 -9.38
C ASP A 287 -0.89 10.69 -9.98
N LEU A 288 -0.77 11.55 -10.99
CA LEU A 288 -1.92 12.17 -11.65
C LEU A 288 -2.77 11.11 -12.38
N ALA A 289 -2.13 10.21 -13.10
CA ALA A 289 -2.82 9.13 -13.81
C ALA A 289 -3.57 8.20 -12.85
N TYR A 290 -2.91 7.74 -11.79
CA TYR A 290 -3.55 6.92 -10.76
C TYR A 290 -4.71 7.67 -10.09
N GLY A 291 -4.51 8.92 -9.71
CA GLY A 291 -5.54 9.76 -9.10
C GLY A 291 -6.75 9.97 -10.00
N LEU A 292 -6.54 10.18 -11.32
CA LEU A 292 -7.64 10.21 -12.29
C LEU A 292 -8.47 8.93 -12.24
N GLY A 293 -7.80 7.78 -12.18
CA GLY A 293 -8.47 6.48 -12.02
C GLY A 293 -9.29 6.39 -10.76
N VAL A 294 -8.75 6.83 -9.59
CA VAL A 294 -9.49 6.84 -8.31
C VAL A 294 -10.76 7.69 -8.40
N TRP A 295 -10.67 8.90 -8.98
CA TRP A 295 -11.84 9.76 -9.18
C TRP A 295 -12.84 9.18 -10.19
N ALA A 296 -12.36 8.60 -11.28
CA ALA A 296 -13.22 7.92 -12.26
C ALA A 296 -13.96 6.73 -11.63
N GLY A 297 -13.27 5.92 -10.81
CA GLY A 297 -13.87 4.84 -10.04
C GLY A 297 -14.93 5.33 -9.06
N ALA A 298 -14.61 6.38 -8.29
CA ALA A 298 -15.52 7.00 -7.34
C ALA A 298 -16.80 7.56 -8.01
N LEU A 299 -16.66 8.22 -9.17
CA LEU A 299 -17.77 8.76 -9.92
C LEU A 299 -18.67 7.65 -10.51
N ARG A 300 -18.07 6.65 -11.19
CA ARG A 300 -18.82 5.50 -11.72
C ARG A 300 -19.52 4.71 -10.62
N GLY A 301 -18.84 4.50 -9.52
CA GLY A 301 -19.36 3.82 -8.35
C GLY A 301 -20.29 4.69 -7.49
N ARG A 302 -20.45 6.01 -7.77
CA ARG A 302 -21.22 6.97 -6.95
C ARG A 302 -20.85 6.91 -5.46
N SER A 303 -19.56 6.77 -5.16
CA SER A 303 -19.05 6.64 -3.79
C SER A 303 -17.69 7.32 -3.64
N ILE A 304 -17.55 8.15 -2.63
CA ILE A 304 -16.30 8.83 -2.29
C ILE A 304 -15.49 8.10 -1.21
N ARG A 305 -15.90 6.90 -0.80
CA ARG A 305 -15.27 6.17 0.33
C ARG A 305 -13.76 6.01 0.15
N ALA A 306 -13.30 5.72 -1.07
CA ALA A 306 -11.88 5.57 -1.38
C ALA A 306 -11.08 6.88 -1.27
N LEU A 307 -11.74 8.02 -1.16
CA LEU A 307 -11.15 9.36 -1.02
C LEU A 307 -11.22 9.89 0.42
N LEU A 308 -11.98 9.25 1.31
CA LEU A 308 -12.17 9.75 2.67
C LEU A 308 -10.99 9.37 3.57
N PRO A 309 -10.55 10.29 4.46
CA PRO A 309 -9.57 9.97 5.49
C PRO A 309 -10.20 9.11 6.59
N VAL A 310 -9.36 8.32 7.25
CA VAL A 310 -9.73 7.57 8.46
C VAL A 310 -8.96 8.13 9.65
N TRP A 311 -9.68 8.39 10.73
CA TRP A 311 -9.09 8.84 11.96
C TRP A 311 -8.65 7.64 12.80
N THR A 312 -7.35 7.56 13.10
CA THR A 312 -6.84 6.54 14.02
C THR A 312 -7.28 6.89 15.44
N ARG A 313 -8.02 6.00 16.07
CA ARG A 313 -8.29 6.15 17.50
C ARG A 313 -6.99 5.96 18.27
N PRO A 314 -6.68 6.79 19.27
CA PRO A 314 -5.54 6.51 20.16
C PRO A 314 -5.72 5.09 20.68
N TRP A 315 -4.69 4.25 20.50
CA TRP A 315 -4.68 2.82 20.84
C TRP A 315 -5.32 2.57 22.22
N ARG A 316 -6.45 1.86 22.25
CA ARG A 316 -6.98 1.27 23.48
C ARG A 316 -6.12 0.05 23.82
N ARG A 317 -5.50 0.02 25.03
CA ARG A 317 -4.91 -1.21 25.57
C ARG A 317 -6.01 -2.28 25.56
N GLY A 318 -5.80 -3.41 24.87
CA GLY A 318 -6.65 -4.59 25.00
C GLY A 318 -7.32 -5.15 23.73
N GLN A 319 -7.05 -4.64 22.53
CA GLN A 319 -7.44 -5.34 21.31
C GLN A 319 -6.20 -5.90 20.60
N ALA A 320 -5.61 -6.95 21.21
CA ALA A 320 -4.93 -7.95 20.41
C ALA A 320 -5.99 -8.53 19.47
N SER A 321 -5.73 -8.52 18.14
CA SER A 321 -6.57 -9.24 17.20
C SER A 321 -6.79 -10.65 17.73
N PRO A 322 -8.03 -11.15 17.80
CA PRO A 322 -8.25 -12.52 18.17
C PRO A 322 -7.57 -13.42 17.13
N THR A 323 -6.47 -14.02 17.49
CA THR A 323 -5.96 -15.21 16.82
C THR A 323 -7.00 -16.29 17.05
N LYS A 324 -7.99 -16.40 16.16
CA LYS A 324 -8.82 -17.58 16.09
C LYS A 324 -7.91 -18.74 15.68
N THR A 325 -7.58 -19.59 16.64
CA THR A 325 -7.02 -20.91 16.38
C THR A 325 -7.98 -21.64 15.45
N PRO A 326 -7.51 -22.26 14.35
CA PRO A 326 -8.37 -23.04 13.48
C PRO A 326 -9.10 -24.08 14.31
N GLN A 327 -10.43 -24.08 14.29
CA GLN A 327 -11.22 -25.17 14.88
C GLN A 327 -10.84 -26.46 14.16
N LYS A 328 -10.24 -27.39 14.89
CA LYS A 328 -10.14 -28.79 14.45
C LYS A 328 -11.56 -29.30 14.24
N GLU A 329 -11.90 -29.58 13.01
CA GLU A 329 -13.10 -30.32 12.64
C GLU A 329 -13.07 -31.67 13.37
N LYS A 330 -14.04 -31.87 14.26
CA LYS A 330 -14.25 -33.15 14.92
C LYS A 330 -14.72 -34.15 13.86
N THR A 331 -13.82 -35.02 13.41
CA THR A 331 -14.19 -36.24 12.67
C THR A 331 -15.12 -37.07 13.55
N HIS A 332 -16.38 -37.08 13.18
CA HIS A 332 -17.32 -38.08 13.70
C HIS A 332 -16.89 -39.47 13.20
N GLY A 333 -16.40 -40.28 14.12
CA GLY A 333 -16.15 -41.69 13.88
C GLY A 333 -17.46 -42.39 13.61
N THR A 334 -17.63 -42.88 12.40
CA THR A 334 -18.66 -43.87 12.07
C THR A 334 -18.17 -45.23 12.54
N GLN A 335 -18.76 -45.72 13.62
CA GLN A 335 -18.64 -47.14 13.99
C GLN A 335 -19.41 -47.96 12.94
N VAL A 336 -18.70 -48.89 12.30
CA VAL A 336 -19.30 -49.97 11.52
C VAL A 336 -19.40 -51.15 12.45
N VAL A 337 -20.63 -51.64 12.60
CA VAL A 337 -20.96 -52.98 13.13
C VAL A 337 -20.95 -53.98 12.02
#